data_00fcb6f9937b014d7b077b1c6a0ca808
#
_entry.id   00fcb6f9937b014d7b077b1c6a0ca808
#
_cell.length_a   1.000
_cell.length_b   1.000
_cell.length_c   1.000
_cell.angle_alpha   90.00
_cell.angle_beta   90.00
_cell.angle_gamma   90.00
#
_symmetry.space_group_name_H-M   'P 1'
#
loop_
_entity.id
_entity.type
_entity.pdbx_description
1 polymer ?
#
loop_
_entity_poly.entity_id
_entity_poly.type
_entity_poly.pdbx_seq_one_letter_code
_entity_poly.pdbx_strand_id
1 'polypeptide(L)'
;MPNIVDRFGQLVDDAISKPKLARQLLLLGYRAKDVQLLLAPEKELTPARQYAAQIAMDAMIAPLAHPQRAALVNIFMPCELLHAFHLLPMFAEATACYLNGAAAERGFIHYAESAGISPTLCSYHKALLGMGLSGTAGKPLFTACTSIACDANNLTFRRLAQHYGIPHFYLDVPYDHDEYAVAEVSDRLREFAAFLEDATHQKLDEAALQQAVAHSGRTLELLQQAQAAKAGRNLHNDVTSEFYEVFVTHTMLGTPQAEQYARKLLADIEASPMGGGTRLLWAHAVPFYQAPVRERLNFSAENQLITCDMNADTLGCYMNPDKPFESMAARLVNNIFNGSAQHRIQRALELCRMQQIDGVVYFCQWGCKQTMGAAQLFKSALEAEGYPVLLLDGDGCDRANTMDGQTATRLDAFLEMLHSKQEALV
;
A
#
# COMPACT_ATOMS: atom_id res chain seq x y z
N MET A 1 7.92 24.49 18.94
CA MET A 1 6.46 24.70 18.90
C MET A 1 5.88 23.66 17.95
N PRO A 2 4.73 23.03 18.25
CA PRO A 2 4.10 22.11 17.31
C PRO A 2 3.86 22.82 15.97
N ASN A 3 4.14 22.13 14.87
CA ASN A 3 3.90 22.64 13.54
C ASN A 3 2.38 22.68 13.22
N ILE A 4 2.00 23.23 12.07
CA ILE A 4 0.58 23.41 11.71
C ILE A 4 -0.14 22.06 11.59
N VAL A 5 0.57 21.01 11.13
CA VAL A 5 0.01 19.65 10.96
C VAL A 5 -0.25 19.02 12.34
N ASP A 6 0.68 19.15 13.29
CA ASP A 6 0.48 18.64 14.66
C ASP A 6 -0.71 19.30 15.35
N ARG A 7 -0.89 20.63 15.15
CA ARG A 7 -2.08 21.34 15.68
C ARG A 7 -3.37 20.87 15.04
N PHE A 8 -3.32 20.58 13.75
CA PHE A 8 -4.47 20.04 13.03
C PHE A 8 -4.81 18.64 13.55
N GLY A 9 -3.83 17.76 13.72
CA GLY A 9 -4.02 16.43 14.31
C GLY A 9 -4.67 16.51 15.70
N GLN A 10 -4.20 17.41 16.56
CA GLN A 10 -4.79 17.63 17.88
C GLN A 10 -6.26 18.06 17.80
N LEU A 11 -6.62 18.95 16.84
CA LEU A 11 -8.03 19.34 16.65
C LEU A 11 -8.91 18.16 16.23
N VAL A 12 -8.37 17.25 15.40
CA VAL A 12 -9.09 16.03 15.01
C VAL A 12 -9.24 15.10 16.22
N ASP A 13 -8.20 14.90 17.02
CA ASP A 13 -8.20 14.07 18.21
C ASP A 13 -9.25 14.56 19.23
N ASP A 14 -9.29 15.87 19.49
CA ASP A 14 -10.27 16.49 20.38
C ASP A 14 -11.74 16.32 19.89
N ALA A 15 -11.89 16.13 18.57
CA ALA A 15 -13.19 15.95 17.93
C ALA A 15 -13.64 14.49 17.80
N ILE A 16 -12.83 13.47 18.17
CA ILE A 16 -13.17 12.04 17.97
C ILE A 16 -14.50 11.66 18.66
N SER A 17 -14.80 12.24 19.82
CA SER A 17 -16.08 12.04 20.50
C SER A 17 -17.29 12.62 19.73
N LYS A 18 -17.05 13.41 18.69
CA LYS A 18 -18.04 14.00 17.78
C LYS A 18 -17.75 13.57 16.35
N PRO A 19 -18.05 12.32 15.97
CA PRO A 19 -17.53 11.69 14.75
C PRO A 19 -17.83 12.45 13.46
N LYS A 20 -18.99 13.10 13.36
CA LYS A 20 -19.31 13.94 12.20
C LYS A 20 -18.36 15.14 12.07
N LEU A 21 -18.01 15.78 13.19
CA LEU A 21 -17.06 16.90 13.22
C LEU A 21 -15.66 16.43 12.89
N ALA A 22 -15.17 15.33 13.50
CA ALA A 22 -13.86 14.76 13.19
C ALA A 22 -13.72 14.42 11.70
N ARG A 23 -14.74 13.79 11.09
CA ARG A 23 -14.77 13.52 9.66
C ARG A 23 -14.75 14.80 8.80
N GLN A 24 -15.49 15.83 9.19
CA GLN A 24 -15.49 17.11 8.46
C GLN A 24 -14.12 17.80 8.54
N LEU A 25 -13.46 17.75 9.69
CA LEU A 25 -12.09 18.28 9.83
C LEU A 25 -11.11 17.53 8.94
N LEU A 26 -11.13 16.18 8.96
CA LEU A 26 -10.29 15.38 8.07
C LEU A 26 -10.53 15.72 6.59
N LEU A 27 -11.80 15.78 6.16
CA LEU A 27 -12.15 16.16 4.80
C LEU A 27 -11.67 17.57 4.43
N LEU A 28 -11.74 18.51 5.35
CA LEU A 28 -11.24 19.87 5.14
C LEU A 28 -9.72 19.87 4.94
N GLY A 29 -8.98 19.15 5.81
CA GLY A 29 -7.52 19.04 5.73
C GLY A 29 -7.08 18.36 4.43
N TYR A 30 -7.72 17.24 4.07
CA TYR A 30 -7.39 16.51 2.84
C TYR A 30 -7.70 17.32 1.58
N ARG A 31 -8.84 18.02 1.51
CA ARG A 31 -9.16 18.92 0.39
C ARG A 31 -8.21 20.11 0.30
N ALA A 32 -7.77 20.65 1.44
CA ALA A 32 -6.77 21.71 1.43
C ALA A 32 -5.42 21.22 0.88
N LYS A 33 -5.00 19.98 1.26
CA LYS A 33 -3.79 19.35 0.69
C LYS A 33 -3.96 19.04 -0.80
N ASP A 34 -5.11 18.56 -1.23
CA ASP A 34 -5.41 18.30 -2.63
C ASP A 34 -5.30 19.59 -3.48
N VAL A 35 -5.91 20.69 -3.02
CA VAL A 35 -5.77 22.01 -3.68
C VAL A 35 -4.29 22.45 -3.69
N GLN A 36 -3.53 22.20 -2.62
CA GLN A 36 -2.11 22.51 -2.60
C GLN A 36 -1.34 21.70 -3.66
N LEU A 37 -1.62 20.39 -3.81
CA LEU A 37 -0.99 19.54 -4.81
C LEU A 37 -1.27 20.02 -6.24
N LEU A 38 -2.47 20.59 -6.48
CA LEU A 38 -2.86 21.14 -7.79
C LEU A 38 -2.21 22.48 -8.08
N LEU A 39 -2.22 23.41 -7.11
CA LEU A 39 -1.82 24.81 -7.33
C LEU A 39 -0.33 25.07 -7.05
N ALA A 40 0.28 24.27 -6.19
CA ALA A 40 1.67 24.39 -5.79
C ALA A 40 2.34 23.01 -5.72
N PRO A 41 2.50 22.32 -6.86
CA PRO A 41 3.12 21.00 -6.90
C PRO A 41 4.54 21.05 -6.33
N GLU A 42 4.96 19.98 -5.68
CA GLU A 42 6.31 19.85 -5.12
C GLU A 42 7.32 19.72 -6.26
N LYS A 43 8.29 20.64 -6.32
CA LYS A 43 9.24 20.74 -7.44
C LYS A 43 10.14 19.52 -7.61
N GLU A 44 10.39 18.79 -6.51
CA GLU A 44 11.23 17.59 -6.51
C GLU A 44 10.49 16.36 -7.10
N LEU A 45 9.15 16.39 -7.14
CA LEU A 45 8.38 15.26 -7.64
C LEU A 45 8.34 15.25 -9.17
N THR A 46 8.57 14.08 -9.74
CA THR A 46 8.36 13.83 -11.18
C THR A 46 6.88 13.92 -11.55
N PRO A 47 6.54 14.11 -12.84
CA PRO A 47 5.15 14.16 -13.30
C PRO A 47 4.29 12.96 -12.86
N ALA A 48 4.85 11.74 -12.85
CA ALA A 48 4.14 10.56 -12.37
C ALA A 48 3.87 10.64 -10.86
N ARG A 49 4.86 11.04 -10.07
CA ARG A 49 4.76 11.12 -8.61
C ARG A 49 3.78 12.20 -8.16
N GLN A 50 3.77 13.35 -8.82
CA GLN A 50 2.75 14.38 -8.61
C GLN A 50 1.34 13.87 -8.92
N TYR A 51 1.20 13.16 -10.05
CA TYR A 51 -0.08 12.60 -10.45
C TYR A 51 -0.56 11.52 -9.47
N ALA A 52 0.34 10.64 -9.01
CA ALA A 52 0.00 9.65 -7.98
C ALA A 52 -0.51 10.29 -6.69
N ALA A 53 0.16 11.35 -6.22
CA ALA A 53 -0.26 12.08 -5.01
C ALA A 53 -1.68 12.66 -5.15
N GLN A 54 -2.03 13.22 -6.32
CA GLN A 54 -3.36 13.76 -6.60
C GLN A 54 -4.43 12.67 -6.61
N ILE A 55 -4.26 11.63 -7.44
CA ILE A 55 -5.28 10.57 -7.56
C ILE A 55 -5.44 9.75 -6.28
N ALA A 56 -4.36 9.55 -5.51
CA ALA A 56 -4.43 8.90 -4.21
C ALA A 56 -5.17 9.76 -3.17
N MET A 57 -5.02 11.09 -3.23
CA MET A 57 -5.78 12.02 -2.39
C MET A 57 -7.27 11.97 -2.72
N ASP A 58 -7.64 11.99 -4.00
CA ASP A 58 -9.03 11.85 -4.45
C ASP A 58 -9.62 10.52 -3.99
N ALA A 59 -8.86 9.42 -4.14
CA ALA A 59 -9.28 8.08 -3.72
C ALA A 59 -9.49 7.97 -2.19
N MET A 60 -8.82 8.82 -1.39
CA MET A 60 -9.01 8.88 0.05
C MET A 60 -10.18 9.80 0.45
N ILE A 61 -10.35 10.92 -0.24
CA ILE A 61 -11.43 11.89 0.04
C ILE A 61 -12.80 11.29 -0.32
N ALA A 62 -12.91 10.62 -1.45
CA ALA A 62 -14.19 10.16 -2.00
C ALA A 62 -14.96 9.22 -1.04
N PRO A 63 -14.39 8.16 -0.45
CA PRO A 63 -15.12 7.27 0.45
C PRO A 63 -15.48 7.95 1.77
N LEU A 64 -14.67 8.90 2.27
CA LEU A 64 -14.98 9.67 3.47
C LEU A 64 -16.13 10.66 3.23
N ALA A 65 -16.18 11.27 2.04
CA ALA A 65 -17.25 12.18 1.67
C ALA A 65 -18.57 11.44 1.38
N HIS A 66 -18.48 10.22 0.85
CA HIS A 66 -19.63 9.41 0.41
C HIS A 66 -19.60 7.99 1.03
N PRO A 67 -19.67 7.87 2.38
CA PRO A 67 -19.55 6.57 3.05
C PRO A 67 -20.61 5.55 2.62
N GLN A 68 -21.78 6.00 2.15
CA GLN A 68 -22.85 5.15 1.61
C GLN A 68 -22.47 4.44 0.30
N ARG A 69 -21.39 4.86 -0.36
CA ARG A 69 -20.79 4.20 -1.53
C ARG A 69 -19.45 3.56 -1.21
N ALA A 70 -18.98 3.71 0.03
CA ALA A 70 -17.70 3.18 0.45
C ALA A 70 -17.81 1.68 0.74
N ALA A 71 -16.80 0.93 0.30
CA ALA A 71 -16.53 -0.44 0.67
C ALA A 71 -15.25 -0.48 1.49
N LEU A 72 -15.30 -0.99 2.73
CA LEU A 72 -14.08 -1.25 3.49
C LEU A 72 -13.48 -2.57 3.02
N VAL A 73 -12.29 -2.51 2.44
CA VAL A 73 -11.62 -3.69 1.86
C VAL A 73 -10.16 -3.76 2.31
N ASN A 74 -9.56 -4.95 2.24
CA ASN A 74 -8.11 -5.03 2.39
C ASN A 74 -7.41 -4.72 1.06
N ILE A 75 -6.11 -4.41 1.13
CA ILE A 75 -5.32 -3.96 -0.01
C ILE A 75 -5.32 -4.95 -1.18
N PHE A 76 -5.47 -6.26 -0.93
CA PHE A 76 -5.45 -7.31 -1.95
C PHE A 76 -6.84 -7.62 -2.55
N MET A 77 -7.90 -6.92 -2.13
CA MET A 77 -9.23 -7.15 -2.72
C MET A 77 -9.27 -6.68 -4.17
N PRO A 78 -9.74 -7.48 -5.13
CA PRO A 78 -9.84 -7.08 -6.54
C PRO A 78 -10.81 -5.90 -6.71
N CYS A 79 -10.26 -4.70 -6.90
CA CYS A 79 -11.07 -3.48 -6.99
C CYS A 79 -11.73 -3.28 -8.35
N GLU A 80 -11.38 -4.05 -9.39
CA GLU A 80 -12.04 -4.04 -10.68
C GLU A 80 -13.55 -4.28 -10.55
N LEU A 81 -13.94 -5.24 -9.72
CA LEU A 81 -15.36 -5.48 -9.41
C LEU A 81 -16.00 -4.27 -8.73
N LEU A 82 -15.32 -3.67 -7.74
CA LEU A 82 -15.83 -2.48 -7.06
C LEU A 82 -16.00 -1.30 -8.02
N HIS A 83 -15.06 -1.11 -8.93
CA HIS A 83 -15.13 -0.04 -9.94
C HIS A 83 -16.27 -0.29 -10.94
N ALA A 84 -16.52 -1.54 -11.34
CA ALA A 84 -17.66 -1.88 -12.19
C ALA A 84 -19.03 -1.56 -11.54
N PHE A 85 -19.12 -1.59 -10.21
CA PHE A 85 -20.29 -1.16 -9.44
C PHE A 85 -20.22 0.31 -8.98
N HIS A 86 -19.25 1.10 -9.45
CA HIS A 86 -19.03 2.48 -9.04
C HIS A 86 -18.87 2.69 -7.53
N LEU A 87 -18.34 1.69 -6.84
CA LEU A 87 -18.06 1.73 -5.41
C LEU A 87 -16.70 2.39 -5.13
N LEU A 88 -16.53 2.85 -3.90
CA LEU A 88 -15.35 3.58 -3.44
C LEU A 88 -14.57 2.71 -2.45
N PRO A 89 -13.48 2.06 -2.85
CA PRO A 89 -12.68 1.25 -1.94
C PRO A 89 -11.98 2.11 -0.90
N MET A 90 -11.95 1.63 0.36
CA MET A 90 -11.23 2.21 1.48
C MET A 90 -10.52 1.09 2.23
N PHE A 91 -9.22 1.17 2.42
CA PHE A 91 -8.42 0.11 3.03
C PHE A 91 -7.58 0.60 4.21
N ALA A 92 -7.16 -0.34 5.07
CA ALA A 92 -6.57 -0.04 6.37
C ALA A 92 -5.28 0.78 6.25
N GLU A 93 -4.39 0.34 5.38
CA GLU A 93 -3.05 0.93 5.23
C GLU A 93 -3.15 2.37 4.72
N ALA A 94 -4.02 2.63 3.73
CA ALA A 94 -4.28 3.97 3.25
C ALA A 94 -4.82 4.88 4.35
N THR A 95 -5.91 4.43 5.00
CA THR A 95 -6.55 5.19 6.07
C THR A 95 -5.54 5.57 7.15
N ALA A 96 -4.74 4.61 7.60
CA ALA A 96 -3.72 4.83 8.62
C ALA A 96 -2.66 5.84 8.18
N CYS A 97 -2.17 5.76 6.93
CA CYS A 97 -1.16 6.67 6.42
C CYS A 97 -1.68 8.08 6.21
N TYR A 98 -2.91 8.26 5.75
CA TYR A 98 -3.50 9.60 5.65
C TYR A 98 -3.78 10.21 7.02
N LEU A 99 -4.19 9.42 8.02
CA LEU A 99 -4.28 9.87 9.40
C LEU A 99 -2.90 10.27 9.94
N ASN A 100 -1.86 9.47 9.69
CA ASN A 100 -0.49 9.80 10.05
C ASN A 100 -0.01 11.09 9.35
N GLY A 101 -0.26 11.24 8.05
CA GLY A 101 0.06 12.47 7.31
C GLY A 101 -0.63 13.72 7.89
N ALA A 102 -1.79 13.55 8.53
CA ALA A 102 -2.53 14.60 9.24
C ALA A 102 -2.16 14.71 10.73
N ALA A 103 -1.20 13.92 11.22
CA ALA A 103 -0.82 13.77 12.64
C ALA A 103 -2.02 13.41 13.56
N ALA A 104 -3.01 12.68 13.05
CA ALA A 104 -4.24 12.31 13.74
C ALA A 104 -4.36 10.81 14.02
N GLU A 105 -3.36 9.99 13.69
CA GLU A 105 -3.41 8.54 13.86
C GLU A 105 -3.50 8.11 15.32
N ARG A 106 -2.82 8.83 16.22
CA ARG A 106 -2.70 8.46 17.64
C ARG A 106 -4.01 8.46 18.36
N GLY A 107 -4.87 9.47 18.15
CA GLY A 107 -6.18 9.55 18.76
C GLY A 107 -7.07 8.37 18.38
N PHE A 108 -7.05 7.96 17.12
CA PHE A 108 -7.81 6.81 16.65
C PHE A 108 -7.22 5.47 17.14
N ILE A 109 -5.89 5.32 17.17
CA ILE A 109 -5.22 4.15 17.77
C ILE A 109 -5.62 4.01 19.23
N HIS A 110 -5.52 5.09 20.00
CA HIS A 110 -5.92 5.10 21.41
C HIS A 110 -7.42 4.81 21.60
N TYR A 111 -8.27 5.32 20.72
CA TYR A 111 -9.71 5.01 20.74
C TYR A 111 -9.96 3.51 20.55
N ALA A 112 -9.27 2.87 19.58
CA ALA A 112 -9.37 1.43 19.34
C ALA A 112 -8.92 0.62 20.58
N GLU A 113 -7.80 0.98 21.17
CA GLU A 113 -7.26 0.32 22.38
C GLU A 113 -8.21 0.48 23.58
N SER A 114 -8.77 1.67 23.75
CA SER A 114 -9.79 1.93 24.79
C SER A 114 -11.09 1.14 24.56
N ALA A 115 -11.40 0.79 23.32
CA ALA A 115 -12.52 -0.08 22.94
C ALA A 115 -12.20 -1.58 23.05
N GLY A 116 -11.05 -1.95 23.64
CA GLY A 116 -10.65 -3.34 23.90
C GLY A 116 -9.85 -4.02 22.78
N ILE A 117 -9.34 -3.25 21.80
CA ILE A 117 -8.43 -3.79 20.77
C ILE A 117 -7.03 -3.92 21.40
N SER A 118 -6.38 -5.07 21.18
CA SER A 118 -5.05 -5.33 21.75
C SER A 118 -4.01 -4.30 21.29
N PRO A 119 -3.19 -3.74 22.21
CA PRO A 119 -2.06 -2.87 21.84
C PRO A 119 -1.04 -3.54 20.92
N THR A 120 -0.95 -4.87 20.92
CA THR A 120 -0.03 -5.64 20.06
C THR A 120 -0.53 -5.84 18.64
N LEU A 121 -1.77 -5.42 18.32
CA LEU A 121 -2.27 -5.42 16.96
C LEU A 121 -1.50 -4.37 16.14
N CYS A 122 -1.26 -4.67 14.86
CA CYS A 122 -0.66 -3.74 13.92
C CYS A 122 -1.35 -2.36 13.95
N SER A 123 -0.57 -1.30 14.05
CA SER A 123 -1.05 0.07 14.18
C SER A 123 -1.89 0.56 13.00
N TYR A 124 -1.62 0.08 11.79
CA TYR A 124 -2.44 0.34 10.61
C TYR A 124 -3.89 -0.11 10.83
N HIS A 125 -4.06 -1.31 11.37
CA HIS A 125 -5.39 -1.85 11.70
C HIS A 125 -6.03 -1.14 12.88
N LYS A 126 -5.24 -0.77 13.89
CA LYS A 126 -5.76 0.00 15.05
C LYS A 126 -6.28 1.37 14.62
N ALA A 127 -5.58 2.05 13.70
CA ALA A 127 -6.01 3.34 13.16
C ALA A 127 -7.35 3.23 12.40
N LEU A 128 -7.51 2.25 11.50
CA LEU A 128 -8.78 1.99 10.82
C LEU A 128 -9.90 1.60 11.81
N LEU A 129 -9.61 0.69 12.76
CA LEU A 129 -10.56 0.28 13.77
C LEU A 129 -11.03 1.47 14.62
N GLY A 130 -10.11 2.32 15.06
CA GLY A 130 -10.45 3.52 15.83
C GLY A 130 -11.33 4.49 15.04
N MET A 131 -10.99 4.71 13.78
CA MET A 131 -11.79 5.56 12.89
C MET A 131 -13.19 4.97 12.63
N GLY A 132 -13.27 3.65 12.47
CA GLY A 132 -14.54 2.95 12.30
C GLY A 132 -15.37 2.92 13.59
N LEU A 133 -14.79 2.44 14.69
CA LEU A 133 -15.48 2.29 15.99
C LEU A 133 -15.93 3.62 16.58
N SER A 134 -15.20 4.71 16.36
CA SER A 134 -15.63 6.07 16.73
C SER A 134 -16.78 6.59 15.86
N GLY A 135 -17.03 5.97 14.69
CA GLY A 135 -18.00 6.43 13.71
C GLY A 135 -17.48 7.53 12.78
N THR A 136 -16.21 7.91 12.89
CA THR A 136 -15.59 8.98 12.07
C THR A 136 -15.52 8.57 10.59
N ALA A 137 -15.27 7.30 10.27
CA ALA A 137 -15.30 6.79 8.89
C ALA A 137 -16.69 6.94 8.22
N GLY A 138 -17.75 7.04 9.01
CA GLY A 138 -19.13 6.90 8.54
C GLY A 138 -19.51 5.43 8.39
N LYS A 139 -20.76 5.15 8.05
CA LYS A 139 -21.24 3.79 7.83
C LYS A 139 -21.00 3.40 6.36
N PRO A 140 -20.08 2.47 6.08
CA PRO A 140 -19.86 1.98 4.72
C PRO A 140 -20.99 1.04 4.29
N LEU A 141 -21.04 0.71 3.00
CA LEU A 141 -22.05 -0.20 2.46
C LEU A 141 -21.84 -1.64 2.95
N PHE A 142 -20.61 -2.10 2.92
CA PHE A 142 -20.19 -3.43 3.41
C PHE A 142 -18.70 -3.44 3.77
N THR A 143 -18.23 -4.57 4.28
CA THR A 143 -16.80 -4.87 4.39
C THR A 143 -16.48 -6.13 3.59
N ALA A 144 -15.28 -6.19 2.98
CA ALA A 144 -14.79 -7.41 2.35
C ALA A 144 -13.27 -7.54 2.55
N CYS A 145 -12.77 -8.75 2.68
CA CYS A 145 -11.33 -8.99 2.72
C CYS A 145 -10.95 -10.35 2.16
N THR A 146 -9.71 -10.45 1.70
CA THR A 146 -9.08 -11.72 1.30
C THR A 146 -8.28 -12.30 2.46
N SER A 147 -7.94 -13.60 2.38
CA SER A 147 -6.99 -14.25 3.29
C SER A 147 -5.54 -13.83 3.05
N ILE A 148 -5.23 -13.20 1.90
CA ILE A 148 -3.85 -12.89 1.50
C ILE A 148 -3.18 -11.99 2.55
N ALA A 149 -2.01 -12.40 2.94
CA ALA A 149 -0.97 -11.74 3.69
C ALA A 149 -1.26 -11.40 5.16
N CYS A 150 -2.47 -11.01 5.53
CA CYS A 150 -2.65 -10.36 6.83
C CYS A 150 -3.75 -11.01 7.68
N ASP A 151 -3.39 -11.73 8.74
CA ASP A 151 -4.33 -12.32 9.70
C ASP A 151 -5.22 -11.25 10.36
N ALA A 152 -4.72 -10.03 10.54
CA ALA A 152 -5.49 -8.93 11.14
C ALA A 152 -6.67 -8.48 10.27
N ASN A 153 -6.61 -8.68 8.93
CA ASN A 153 -7.73 -8.38 8.03
C ASN A 153 -9.00 -9.10 8.49
N ASN A 154 -8.90 -10.40 8.72
CA ASN A 154 -10.06 -11.22 9.09
C ASN A 154 -10.76 -10.71 10.36
N LEU A 155 -9.98 -10.24 11.35
CA LEU A 155 -10.54 -9.69 12.59
C LEU A 155 -11.07 -8.27 12.40
N THR A 156 -10.31 -7.40 11.74
CA THR A 156 -10.62 -5.97 11.57
C THR A 156 -11.91 -5.76 10.80
N PHE A 157 -12.04 -6.36 9.62
CA PHE A 157 -13.20 -6.15 8.75
C PHE A 157 -14.46 -6.80 9.31
N ARG A 158 -14.33 -7.98 9.92
CA ARG A 158 -15.45 -8.64 10.62
C ARG A 158 -15.91 -7.84 11.84
N ARG A 159 -14.97 -7.29 12.63
CA ARG A 159 -15.28 -6.44 13.78
C ARG A 159 -16.02 -5.18 13.38
N LEU A 160 -15.59 -4.54 12.29
CA LEU A 160 -16.26 -3.34 11.75
C LEU A 160 -17.62 -3.66 11.16
N ALA A 161 -17.78 -4.77 10.45
CA ALA A 161 -19.07 -5.23 9.94
C ALA A 161 -20.08 -5.42 11.08
N GLN A 162 -19.68 -6.08 12.17
CA GLN A 162 -20.51 -6.28 13.36
C GLN A 162 -20.88 -4.94 14.03
N HIS A 163 -19.91 -4.02 14.16
CA HIS A 163 -20.14 -2.71 14.76
C HIS A 163 -21.18 -1.88 14.00
N TYR A 164 -21.10 -1.88 12.66
CA TYR A 164 -22.00 -1.11 11.82
C TYR A 164 -23.31 -1.84 11.50
N GLY A 165 -23.41 -3.14 11.78
CA GLY A 165 -24.54 -3.98 11.34
C GLY A 165 -24.67 -3.97 9.82
N ILE A 166 -23.57 -4.28 9.11
CA ILE A 166 -23.49 -4.34 7.63
C ILE A 166 -22.98 -5.71 7.18
N PRO A 167 -23.24 -6.09 5.91
CA PRO A 167 -22.72 -7.32 5.35
C PRO A 167 -21.18 -7.39 5.35
N HIS A 168 -20.66 -8.61 5.41
CA HIS A 168 -19.22 -8.91 5.31
C HIS A 168 -18.99 -10.07 4.35
N PHE A 169 -18.06 -9.91 3.42
CA PHE A 169 -17.61 -10.95 2.51
C PHE A 169 -16.16 -11.35 2.81
N TYR A 170 -15.88 -12.63 2.90
CA TYR A 170 -14.54 -13.17 3.07
C TYR A 170 -14.14 -14.02 1.87
N LEU A 171 -13.11 -13.61 1.18
CA LEU A 171 -12.54 -14.31 0.03
C LEU A 171 -11.31 -15.10 0.50
N ASP A 172 -11.46 -16.39 0.70
CA ASP A 172 -10.33 -17.26 0.96
C ASP A 172 -9.56 -17.54 -0.33
N VAL A 173 -8.24 -17.48 -0.24
CA VAL A 173 -7.34 -17.75 -1.37
C VAL A 173 -6.42 -18.88 -0.94
N PRO A 174 -6.48 -20.05 -1.58
CA PRO A 174 -5.61 -21.19 -1.28
C PRO A 174 -4.13 -20.84 -1.39
N TYR A 175 -3.30 -21.52 -0.59
CA TYR A 175 -1.84 -21.31 -0.62
C TYR A 175 -1.14 -21.97 -1.81
N ASP A 176 -1.82 -22.91 -2.46
CA ASP A 176 -1.32 -23.58 -3.66
C ASP A 176 -1.44 -22.66 -4.88
N HIS A 177 -0.40 -22.60 -5.68
CA HIS A 177 -0.33 -21.77 -6.88
C HIS A 177 -0.58 -22.63 -8.13
N ASP A 178 -1.76 -23.22 -8.20
CA ASP A 178 -2.16 -24.11 -9.30
C ASP A 178 -3.49 -23.69 -9.97
N GLU A 179 -3.86 -24.42 -11.01
CA GLU A 179 -5.07 -24.14 -11.77
C GLU A 179 -6.37 -24.45 -11.00
N TYR A 180 -6.32 -25.34 -10.01
CA TYR A 180 -7.48 -25.65 -9.17
C TYR A 180 -7.77 -24.50 -8.21
N ALA A 181 -6.71 -23.93 -7.59
CA ALA A 181 -6.83 -22.74 -6.78
C ALA A 181 -7.37 -21.55 -7.58
N VAL A 182 -6.91 -21.37 -8.83
CA VAL A 182 -7.43 -20.31 -9.72
C VAL A 182 -8.91 -20.52 -10.04
N ALA A 183 -9.34 -21.76 -10.31
CA ALA A 183 -10.74 -22.07 -10.59
C ALA A 183 -11.63 -21.80 -9.36
N GLU A 184 -11.20 -22.26 -8.17
CA GLU A 184 -11.91 -22.03 -6.91
C GLU A 184 -12.07 -20.54 -6.61
N VAL A 185 -10.96 -19.77 -6.67
CA VAL A 185 -10.99 -18.31 -6.43
C VAL A 185 -11.85 -17.60 -7.48
N SER A 186 -11.85 -18.06 -8.74
CA SER A 186 -12.70 -17.53 -9.80
C SER A 186 -14.19 -17.68 -9.46
N ASP A 187 -14.58 -18.83 -8.94
CA ASP A 187 -15.98 -19.08 -8.51
C ASP A 187 -16.34 -18.22 -7.29
N ARG A 188 -15.42 -18.10 -6.32
CA ARG A 188 -15.60 -17.20 -5.16
C ARG A 188 -15.74 -15.74 -5.58
N LEU A 189 -15.04 -15.29 -6.63
CA LEU A 189 -15.20 -13.93 -7.18
C LEU A 189 -16.56 -13.73 -7.87
N ARG A 190 -17.14 -14.77 -8.48
CA ARG A 190 -18.53 -14.72 -8.97
C ARG A 190 -19.54 -14.62 -7.83
N GLU A 191 -19.30 -15.34 -6.72
CA GLU A 191 -20.10 -15.17 -5.51
C GLU A 191 -19.96 -13.75 -4.94
N PHE A 192 -18.76 -13.17 -4.99
CA PHE A 192 -18.54 -11.76 -4.59
C PHE A 192 -19.31 -10.80 -5.50
N ALA A 193 -19.35 -11.04 -6.81
CA ALA A 193 -20.17 -10.23 -7.72
C ALA A 193 -21.67 -10.31 -7.36
N ALA A 194 -22.19 -11.51 -7.07
CA ALA A 194 -23.57 -11.67 -6.59
C ALA A 194 -23.82 -10.95 -5.25
N PHE A 195 -22.85 -11.02 -4.31
CA PHE A 195 -22.90 -10.26 -3.07
C PHE A 195 -22.96 -8.74 -3.33
N LEU A 196 -22.22 -8.23 -4.30
CA LEU A 196 -22.26 -6.81 -4.69
C LEU A 196 -23.60 -6.43 -5.31
N GLU A 197 -24.21 -7.30 -6.14
CA GLU A 197 -25.56 -7.08 -6.66
C GLU A 197 -26.59 -6.92 -5.54
N ASP A 198 -26.52 -7.79 -4.54
CA ASP A 198 -27.42 -7.74 -3.38
C ASP A 198 -27.18 -6.47 -2.54
N ALA A 199 -25.92 -6.13 -2.30
CA ALA A 199 -25.56 -4.98 -1.47
C ALA A 199 -25.88 -3.63 -2.13
N THR A 200 -25.79 -3.55 -3.47
CA THR A 200 -26.01 -2.33 -4.23
C THR A 200 -27.40 -2.22 -4.86
N HIS A 201 -28.15 -3.34 -4.90
CA HIS A 201 -29.40 -3.49 -5.66
C HIS A 201 -29.24 -3.15 -7.16
N GLN A 202 -28.05 -3.43 -7.71
CA GLN A 202 -27.71 -3.23 -9.11
C GLN A 202 -27.22 -4.56 -9.71
N LYS A 203 -27.41 -4.75 -11.00
CA LYS A 203 -26.80 -5.88 -11.71
C LYS A 203 -25.40 -5.54 -12.17
N LEU A 204 -24.53 -6.55 -12.21
CA LEU A 204 -23.19 -6.40 -12.76
C LEU A 204 -23.28 -5.95 -14.22
N ASP A 205 -22.63 -4.85 -14.55
CA ASP A 205 -22.32 -4.48 -15.93
C ASP A 205 -21.05 -5.23 -16.38
N GLU A 206 -21.26 -6.32 -17.12
CA GLU A 206 -20.16 -7.15 -17.62
C GLU A 206 -19.20 -6.36 -18.53
N ALA A 207 -19.71 -5.41 -19.33
CA ALA A 207 -18.86 -4.58 -20.18
C ALA A 207 -18.00 -3.64 -19.35
N ALA A 208 -18.54 -3.06 -18.28
CA ALA A 208 -17.77 -2.24 -17.34
C ALA A 208 -16.68 -3.08 -16.63
N LEU A 209 -16.98 -4.33 -16.24
CA LEU A 209 -15.98 -5.22 -15.65
C LEU A 209 -14.87 -5.58 -16.66
N GLN A 210 -15.24 -5.93 -17.88
CA GLN A 210 -14.27 -6.22 -18.96
C GLN A 210 -13.37 -5.00 -19.21
N GLN A 211 -13.95 -3.80 -19.24
CA GLN A 211 -13.19 -2.57 -19.40
C GLN A 211 -12.23 -2.33 -18.21
N ALA A 212 -12.68 -2.56 -16.99
CA ALA A 212 -11.84 -2.44 -15.80
C ALA A 212 -10.65 -3.43 -15.86
N VAL A 213 -10.91 -4.70 -16.21
CA VAL A 213 -9.86 -5.71 -16.37
C VAL A 213 -8.89 -5.34 -17.51
N ALA A 214 -9.39 -4.76 -18.60
CA ALA A 214 -8.54 -4.26 -19.68
C ALA A 214 -7.62 -3.12 -19.23
N HIS A 215 -8.13 -2.18 -18.40
CA HIS A 215 -7.30 -1.13 -17.78
C HIS A 215 -6.25 -1.74 -16.84
N SER A 216 -6.62 -2.72 -16.02
CA SER A 216 -5.66 -3.44 -15.17
C SER A 216 -4.56 -4.10 -15.99
N GLY A 217 -4.91 -4.79 -17.07
CA GLY A 217 -3.93 -5.46 -17.95
C GLY A 217 -2.88 -4.47 -18.50
N ARG A 218 -3.34 -3.38 -19.09
CA ARG A 218 -2.41 -2.35 -19.61
C ARG A 218 -1.60 -1.67 -18.50
N THR A 219 -2.20 -1.44 -17.34
CA THR A 219 -1.49 -0.88 -16.18
C THR A 219 -0.36 -1.80 -15.72
N LEU A 220 -0.64 -3.10 -15.52
CA LEU A 220 0.35 -4.09 -15.06
C LEU A 220 1.46 -4.29 -16.09
N GLU A 221 1.15 -4.29 -17.37
CA GLU A 221 2.15 -4.37 -18.46
C GLU A 221 3.10 -3.17 -18.42
N LEU A 222 2.57 -1.94 -18.30
CA LEU A 222 3.38 -0.73 -18.20
C LEU A 222 4.23 -0.71 -16.90
N LEU A 223 3.68 -1.16 -15.78
CA LEU A 223 4.43 -1.27 -14.52
C LEU A 223 5.55 -2.31 -14.63
N GLN A 224 5.33 -3.43 -15.30
CA GLN A 224 6.39 -4.41 -15.54
C GLN A 224 7.52 -3.82 -16.39
N GLN A 225 7.20 -3.07 -17.44
CA GLN A 225 8.18 -2.33 -18.24
C GLN A 225 8.92 -1.29 -17.39
N ALA A 226 8.20 -0.55 -16.54
CA ALA A 226 8.77 0.43 -15.63
C ALA A 226 9.76 -0.22 -14.65
N GLN A 227 9.41 -1.36 -14.03
CA GLN A 227 10.30 -2.07 -13.12
C GLN A 227 11.59 -2.54 -13.81
N ALA A 228 11.50 -3.03 -15.05
CA ALA A 228 12.67 -3.43 -15.83
C ALA A 228 13.53 -2.21 -16.23
N ALA A 229 12.91 -1.09 -16.60
CA ALA A 229 13.59 0.13 -16.99
C ALA A 229 14.38 0.81 -15.86
N LYS A 230 14.14 0.47 -14.61
CA LYS A 230 14.89 1.00 -13.44
C LYS A 230 16.36 0.56 -13.41
N ALA A 231 16.74 -0.48 -14.15
CA ALA A 231 18.11 -1.02 -14.18
C ALA A 231 19.16 0.05 -14.54
N GLY A 232 20.16 0.23 -13.70
CA GLY A 232 21.28 1.17 -13.91
C GLY A 232 20.93 2.65 -13.97
N ARG A 233 19.69 3.05 -13.72
CA ARG A 233 19.25 4.46 -13.76
C ARG A 233 19.31 5.11 -12.39
N ASN A 234 19.63 6.39 -12.41
CA ASN A 234 19.58 7.26 -11.25
C ASN A 234 18.13 7.79 -11.10
N LEU A 235 17.41 7.25 -10.14
CA LEU A 235 16.01 7.59 -9.92
C LEU A 235 15.88 8.70 -8.88
N HIS A 236 15.21 9.78 -9.25
CA HIS A 236 14.84 10.86 -8.33
C HIS A 236 13.54 10.46 -7.61
N ASN A 237 13.69 9.65 -6.56
CA ASN A 237 12.58 8.99 -5.86
C ASN A 237 12.51 9.37 -4.37
N ASP A 238 11.37 9.11 -3.75
CA ASP A 238 11.13 9.35 -2.33
C ASP A 238 10.20 8.29 -1.72
N VAL A 239 10.29 8.13 -0.40
CA VAL A 239 9.54 7.10 0.35
C VAL A 239 8.03 7.32 0.33
N THR A 240 7.56 8.57 0.25
CA THR A 240 6.13 8.89 0.21
C THR A 240 5.53 8.50 -1.15
N SER A 241 6.27 8.75 -2.22
CA SER A 241 5.88 8.36 -3.57
C SER A 241 5.79 6.85 -3.75
N GLU A 242 6.73 6.08 -3.18
CA GLU A 242 6.62 4.61 -3.17
C GLU A 242 5.34 4.14 -2.47
N PHE A 243 4.93 4.84 -1.43
CA PHE A 243 3.67 4.53 -0.75
C PHE A 243 2.43 4.89 -1.60
N TYR A 244 2.41 6.04 -2.27
CA TYR A 244 1.32 6.38 -3.20
C TYR A 244 1.22 5.39 -4.37
N GLU A 245 2.35 4.86 -4.84
CA GLU A 245 2.35 3.81 -5.87
C GLU A 245 1.58 2.57 -5.43
N VAL A 246 1.70 2.16 -4.15
CA VAL A 246 0.93 1.02 -3.60
C VAL A 246 -0.58 1.24 -3.75
N PHE A 247 -1.10 2.47 -3.58
CA PHE A 247 -2.52 2.77 -3.80
C PHE A 247 -2.92 2.51 -5.25
N VAL A 248 -2.11 3.01 -6.17
CA VAL A 248 -2.41 2.92 -7.60
C VAL A 248 -2.33 1.47 -8.08
N THR A 249 -1.33 0.73 -7.60
CA THR A 249 -1.10 -0.66 -8.03
C THR A 249 -2.07 -1.66 -7.42
N HIS A 250 -2.87 -1.26 -6.43
CA HIS A 250 -3.83 -2.13 -5.75
C HIS A 250 -5.27 -1.61 -5.90
N THR A 251 -5.65 -0.61 -5.13
CA THR A 251 -7.05 -0.19 -5.05
C THR A 251 -7.56 0.59 -6.27
N MET A 252 -6.66 1.12 -7.07
CA MET A 252 -7.02 1.85 -8.29
C MET A 252 -6.86 1.01 -9.57
N LEU A 253 -6.39 -0.25 -9.48
CA LEU A 253 -6.39 -1.15 -10.63
C LEU A 253 -7.80 -1.27 -11.23
N GLY A 254 -7.88 -1.24 -12.53
CA GLY A 254 -9.15 -1.20 -13.26
C GLY A 254 -9.62 0.21 -13.63
N THR A 255 -8.89 1.25 -13.23
CA THR A 255 -9.24 2.63 -13.56
C THR A 255 -8.34 3.21 -14.66
N PRO A 256 -8.86 4.15 -15.48
CA PRO A 256 -8.03 4.90 -16.45
C PRO A 256 -6.91 5.69 -15.76
N GLN A 257 -7.11 6.11 -14.52
CA GLN A 257 -6.13 6.86 -13.74
C GLN A 257 -4.90 6.00 -13.41
N ALA A 258 -5.09 4.73 -13.03
CA ALA A 258 -3.98 3.82 -12.79
C ALA A 258 -3.17 3.58 -14.07
N GLU A 259 -3.82 3.37 -15.21
CA GLU A 259 -3.13 3.25 -16.51
C GLU A 259 -2.35 4.51 -16.87
N GLN A 260 -2.93 5.68 -16.67
CA GLN A 260 -2.26 6.95 -16.93
C GLN A 260 -1.04 7.15 -16.02
N TYR A 261 -1.16 6.77 -14.74
CA TYR A 261 -0.04 6.79 -13.81
C TYR A 261 1.11 5.89 -14.30
N ALA A 262 0.82 4.63 -14.63
CA ALA A 262 1.83 3.68 -15.08
C ALA A 262 2.55 4.15 -16.35
N ARG A 263 1.83 4.77 -17.29
CA ARG A 263 2.40 5.37 -18.50
C ARG A 263 3.33 6.54 -18.18
N LYS A 264 2.94 7.42 -17.25
CA LYS A 264 3.79 8.53 -16.80
C LYS A 264 5.02 8.01 -16.05
N LEU A 265 4.85 7.00 -15.19
CA LEU A 265 5.95 6.41 -14.43
C LEU A 265 7.02 5.80 -15.36
N LEU A 266 6.60 5.04 -16.36
CA LEU A 266 7.52 4.49 -17.36
C LEU A 266 8.29 5.61 -18.08
N ALA A 267 7.59 6.67 -18.52
CA ALA A 267 8.23 7.80 -19.20
C ALA A 267 9.23 8.54 -18.30
N ASP A 268 8.89 8.77 -17.03
CA ASP A 268 9.80 9.43 -16.06
C ASP A 268 11.05 8.57 -15.80
N ILE A 269 10.89 7.26 -15.68
CA ILE A 269 12.00 6.34 -15.48
C ILE A 269 12.89 6.30 -16.72
N GLU A 270 12.34 6.20 -17.94
CA GLU A 270 13.08 6.19 -19.18
C GLU A 270 13.84 7.50 -19.42
N ALA A 271 13.32 8.61 -18.95
CA ALA A 271 13.99 9.92 -18.99
C ALA A 271 15.08 10.10 -17.93
N SER A 272 15.13 9.24 -16.91
CA SER A 272 16.12 9.32 -15.85
C SER A 272 17.52 8.99 -16.36
N PRO A 273 18.59 9.70 -15.91
CA PRO A 273 19.94 9.46 -16.39
C PRO A 273 20.47 8.09 -15.95
N MET A 274 21.42 7.55 -16.70
CA MET A 274 22.16 6.35 -16.29
C MET A 274 23.18 6.67 -15.21
N GLY A 275 23.49 5.68 -14.36
CA GLY A 275 24.42 5.81 -13.23
C GLY A 275 23.70 6.06 -11.92
N GLY A 276 24.45 6.38 -10.89
CA GLY A 276 23.92 6.67 -9.57
C GLY A 276 24.74 6.05 -8.45
N GLY A 277 24.31 6.29 -7.21
CA GLY A 277 24.92 5.75 -6.00
C GLY A 277 24.41 4.36 -5.64
N THR A 278 24.47 4.04 -4.35
CA THR A 278 24.05 2.78 -3.77
C THR A 278 22.54 2.55 -3.99
N ARG A 279 22.21 1.40 -4.53
CA ARG A 279 20.85 1.04 -5.01
C ARG A 279 20.16 0.13 -3.99
N LEU A 280 19.03 0.59 -3.46
CA LEU A 280 18.32 -0.08 -2.37
C LEU A 280 16.95 -0.61 -2.83
N LEU A 281 16.67 -1.86 -2.47
CA LEU A 281 15.33 -2.43 -2.44
C LEU A 281 14.77 -2.26 -1.01
N TRP A 282 13.55 -1.73 -0.91
CA TRP A 282 12.82 -1.71 0.34
C TRP A 282 11.79 -2.84 0.36
N ALA A 283 11.84 -3.69 1.36
CA ALA A 283 10.88 -4.78 1.53
C ALA A 283 9.85 -4.43 2.61
N HIS A 284 8.58 -4.46 2.27
CA HIS A 284 7.40 -4.14 3.06
C HIS A 284 7.08 -2.64 3.17
N ALA A 285 6.16 -2.29 4.08
CA ALA A 285 5.69 -0.92 4.25
C ALA A 285 6.84 0.06 4.57
N VAL A 286 6.82 1.21 3.92
CA VAL A 286 7.83 2.25 4.14
C VAL A 286 7.35 3.17 5.25
N PRO A 287 8.13 3.40 6.32
CA PRO A 287 7.78 4.35 7.38
C PRO A 287 8.03 5.80 6.90
N PHE A 288 7.22 6.26 5.95
CA PHE A 288 7.41 7.50 5.19
C PHE A 288 7.47 8.78 6.03
N TYR A 289 6.97 8.75 7.28
CA TYR A 289 7.01 9.89 8.18
C TYR A 289 8.31 9.99 9.00
N GLN A 290 9.09 8.91 9.10
CA GLN A 290 10.31 8.89 9.92
C GLN A 290 11.40 9.74 9.29
N ALA A 291 11.87 10.75 10.04
CA ALA A 291 12.90 11.67 9.58
C ALA A 291 14.19 10.96 9.16
N PRO A 292 14.75 9.97 9.91
CA PRO A 292 15.97 9.29 9.51
C PRO A 292 15.91 8.60 8.15
N VAL A 293 14.76 8.02 7.81
CA VAL A 293 14.56 7.35 6.51
C VAL A 293 14.47 8.38 5.39
N ARG A 294 13.69 9.44 5.59
CA ARG A 294 13.52 10.52 4.61
C ARG A 294 14.82 11.26 4.31
N GLU A 295 15.57 11.61 5.34
CA GLU A 295 16.82 12.37 5.21
C GLU A 295 17.89 11.64 4.42
N ARG A 296 17.87 10.29 4.44
CA ARG A 296 18.87 9.46 3.78
C ARG A 296 18.48 8.99 2.39
N LEU A 297 17.18 8.83 2.14
CA LEU A 297 16.71 8.18 0.93
C LEU A 297 15.93 9.11 -0.03
N ASN A 298 15.25 10.17 0.49
CA ASN A 298 14.45 11.04 -0.37
C ASN A 298 15.34 11.84 -1.31
N PHE A 299 15.10 11.65 -2.61
CA PHE A 299 15.79 12.37 -3.70
C PHE A 299 17.33 12.29 -3.63
N SER A 300 17.83 11.25 -2.97
CA SER A 300 19.27 11.05 -2.79
C SER A 300 19.90 10.46 -4.05
N ALA A 301 20.94 11.12 -4.56
CA ALA A 301 21.75 10.57 -5.64
C ALA A 301 22.77 9.54 -5.12
N GLU A 302 23.11 9.60 -3.83
CA GLU A 302 24.07 8.72 -3.18
C GLU A 302 23.42 7.40 -2.72
N ASN A 303 22.23 7.49 -2.10
CA ASN A 303 21.50 6.34 -1.55
C ASN A 303 20.12 6.26 -2.19
N GLN A 304 20.01 5.52 -3.28
CA GLN A 304 18.81 5.49 -4.09
C GLN A 304 17.82 4.44 -3.63
N LEU A 305 16.62 4.86 -3.27
CA LEU A 305 15.47 3.96 -3.14
C LEU A 305 14.96 3.62 -4.56
N ILE A 306 15.21 2.40 -5.01
CA ILE A 306 14.86 1.97 -6.37
C ILE A 306 13.41 1.51 -6.45
N THR A 307 12.97 0.69 -5.49
CA THR A 307 11.60 0.19 -5.45
C THR A 307 11.25 -0.36 -4.06
N CYS A 308 9.95 -0.35 -3.76
CA CYS A 308 9.37 -1.14 -2.68
C CYS A 308 8.81 -2.45 -3.26
N ASP A 309 9.04 -3.59 -2.59
CA ASP A 309 8.56 -4.89 -3.08
C ASP A 309 7.04 -4.98 -3.20
N MET A 310 6.30 -4.18 -2.41
CA MET A 310 4.85 -4.07 -2.51
C MET A 310 4.37 -3.48 -3.84
N ASN A 311 5.22 -2.71 -4.54
CA ASN A 311 4.93 -2.17 -5.88
C ASN A 311 5.29 -3.17 -7.00
N ALA A 312 5.75 -4.36 -6.65
CA ALA A 312 6.19 -5.38 -7.59
C ALA A 312 5.55 -6.77 -7.31
N ASP A 313 4.53 -6.83 -6.45
CA ASP A 313 3.87 -8.06 -6.04
C ASP A 313 3.08 -8.74 -7.17
N THR A 314 2.65 -7.97 -8.14
CA THR A 314 1.86 -8.40 -9.31
C THR A 314 2.68 -8.51 -10.60
N LEU A 315 4.02 -8.41 -10.54
CA LEU A 315 4.87 -8.57 -11.72
C LEU A 315 4.66 -9.94 -12.39
N GLY A 316 4.49 -9.92 -13.72
CA GLY A 316 4.24 -11.11 -14.52
C GLY A 316 2.77 -11.55 -14.55
N CYS A 317 1.86 -10.85 -13.86
CA CYS A 317 0.43 -11.14 -13.96
C CYS A 317 -0.12 -10.65 -15.29
N TYR A 318 -0.83 -11.54 -15.97
CA TYR A 318 -1.55 -11.24 -17.22
C TYR A 318 -3.05 -11.13 -16.96
N MET A 319 -3.71 -10.11 -17.52
CA MET A 319 -5.14 -9.87 -17.37
C MET A 319 -5.83 -9.99 -18.74
N ASN A 320 -6.78 -10.92 -18.86
CA ASN A 320 -7.58 -11.12 -20.05
C ASN A 320 -9.00 -10.56 -19.83
N PRO A 321 -9.43 -9.52 -20.55
CA PRO A 321 -10.77 -8.94 -20.40
C PRO A 321 -11.90 -9.90 -20.75
N ASP A 322 -11.65 -10.89 -21.62
CA ASP A 322 -12.66 -11.91 -21.98
C ASP A 322 -12.85 -12.98 -20.89
N LYS A 323 -11.93 -13.02 -19.91
CA LYS A 323 -11.96 -13.94 -18.76
C LYS A 323 -11.68 -13.14 -17.47
N PRO A 324 -12.57 -12.20 -17.10
CA PRO A 324 -12.29 -11.24 -16.04
C PRO A 324 -12.11 -11.91 -14.67
N PHE A 325 -12.95 -12.87 -14.31
CA PHE A 325 -12.88 -13.56 -13.02
C PHE A 325 -11.64 -14.43 -12.90
N GLU A 326 -11.32 -15.21 -13.94
CA GLU A 326 -10.13 -16.06 -13.98
C GLU A 326 -8.85 -15.23 -13.91
N SER A 327 -8.82 -14.06 -14.56
CA SER A 327 -7.67 -13.15 -14.53
C SER A 327 -7.45 -12.56 -13.14
N MET A 328 -8.50 -12.08 -12.48
CA MET A 328 -8.42 -11.59 -11.12
C MET A 328 -8.04 -12.71 -10.14
N ALA A 329 -8.60 -13.91 -10.32
CA ALA A 329 -8.27 -15.08 -9.52
C ALA A 329 -6.80 -15.48 -9.66
N ALA A 330 -6.28 -15.55 -10.89
CA ALA A 330 -4.88 -15.88 -11.15
C ALA A 330 -3.93 -14.85 -10.50
N ARG A 331 -4.27 -13.55 -10.54
CA ARG A 331 -3.50 -12.50 -9.87
C ARG A 331 -3.47 -12.69 -8.36
N LEU A 332 -4.59 -13.08 -7.74
CA LEU A 332 -4.66 -13.34 -6.30
C LEU A 332 -3.86 -14.59 -5.91
N VAL A 333 -4.10 -15.69 -6.59
CA VAL A 333 -3.44 -16.98 -6.30
C VAL A 333 -1.93 -16.85 -6.44
N ASN A 334 -1.45 -16.20 -7.50
CA ASN A 334 -0.02 -16.04 -7.77
C ASN A 334 0.62 -14.81 -7.11
N ASN A 335 -0.09 -14.11 -6.23
CA ASN A 335 0.47 -12.99 -5.49
C ASN A 335 1.63 -13.46 -4.58
N ILE A 336 2.73 -12.73 -4.56
CA ILE A 336 3.92 -13.10 -3.78
C ILE A 336 3.70 -13.14 -2.27
N PHE A 337 2.64 -12.49 -1.80
CA PHE A 337 2.22 -12.50 -0.40
C PHE A 337 1.25 -13.64 -0.09
N ASN A 338 0.83 -14.43 -1.08
CA ASN A 338 0.04 -15.64 -0.88
C ASN A 338 0.96 -16.84 -0.65
N GLY A 339 0.60 -17.70 0.29
CA GLY A 339 1.35 -18.93 0.59
C GLY A 339 2.66 -18.72 1.37
N SER A 340 3.71 -19.41 0.98
CA SER A 340 4.97 -19.45 1.72
C SER A 340 5.82 -18.18 1.50
N ALA A 341 6.68 -17.85 2.49
CA ALA A 341 7.65 -16.76 2.37
C ALA A 341 8.61 -16.92 1.17
N GLN A 342 8.73 -18.14 0.63
CA GLN A 342 9.62 -18.44 -0.51
C GLN A 342 9.23 -17.64 -1.76
N HIS A 343 7.94 -17.41 -2.01
CA HIS A 343 7.47 -16.61 -3.17
C HIS A 343 7.98 -15.17 -3.10
N ARG A 344 7.90 -14.56 -1.92
CA ARG A 344 8.42 -13.22 -1.69
C ARG A 344 9.94 -13.15 -1.77
N ILE A 345 10.64 -14.14 -1.23
CA ILE A 345 12.11 -14.25 -1.32
C ILE A 345 12.53 -14.33 -2.79
N GLN A 346 11.91 -15.19 -3.59
CA GLN A 346 12.21 -15.31 -5.02
C GLN A 346 11.99 -14.02 -5.76
N ARG A 347 10.88 -13.33 -5.52
CA ARG A 347 10.60 -12.02 -6.13
C ARG A 347 11.65 -10.98 -5.74
N ALA A 348 12.05 -10.93 -4.48
CA ALA A 348 13.08 -10.01 -4.04
C ALA A 348 14.41 -10.27 -4.74
N LEU A 349 14.82 -11.53 -4.92
CA LEU A 349 16.01 -11.92 -5.67
C LEU A 349 15.91 -11.55 -7.15
N GLU A 350 14.73 -11.73 -7.77
CA GLU A 350 14.46 -11.29 -9.15
C GLU A 350 14.63 -9.77 -9.29
N LEU A 351 14.05 -8.99 -8.37
CA LEU A 351 14.19 -7.54 -8.34
C LEU A 351 15.64 -7.11 -8.13
N CYS A 352 16.34 -7.75 -7.20
CA CYS A 352 17.75 -7.46 -6.95
C CYS A 352 18.61 -7.65 -8.21
N ARG A 353 18.41 -8.74 -8.94
CA ARG A 353 19.14 -9.01 -10.19
C ARG A 353 18.72 -8.04 -11.30
N MET A 354 17.40 -7.88 -11.52
CA MET A 354 16.85 -7.06 -12.59
C MET A 354 17.22 -5.58 -12.44
N GLN A 355 17.20 -5.06 -11.22
CA GLN A 355 17.40 -3.64 -10.93
C GLN A 355 18.81 -3.30 -10.45
N GLN A 356 19.73 -4.28 -10.41
CA GLN A 356 21.11 -4.10 -9.96
C GLN A 356 21.18 -3.51 -8.53
N ILE A 357 20.48 -4.14 -7.59
CA ILE A 357 20.41 -3.72 -6.19
C ILE A 357 21.70 -4.05 -5.44
N ASP A 358 22.21 -3.14 -4.65
CA ASP A 358 23.40 -3.29 -3.81
C ASP A 358 23.07 -3.76 -2.41
N GLY A 359 21.90 -3.41 -1.89
CA GLY A 359 21.46 -3.79 -0.55
C GLY A 359 19.95 -3.73 -0.38
N VAL A 360 19.45 -4.46 0.61
CA VAL A 360 18.01 -4.59 0.89
C VAL A 360 17.72 -4.13 2.31
N VAL A 361 16.73 -3.26 2.47
CA VAL A 361 16.15 -2.92 3.77
C VAL A 361 14.85 -3.69 3.93
N TYR A 362 14.80 -4.60 4.89
CA TYR A 362 13.58 -5.34 5.23
C TYR A 362 12.95 -4.73 6.47
N PHE A 363 11.78 -4.13 6.32
CA PHE A 363 11.09 -3.48 7.42
C PHE A 363 10.16 -4.45 8.16
N CYS A 364 10.49 -4.72 9.43
CA CYS A 364 9.70 -5.55 10.33
C CYS A 364 8.66 -4.68 11.04
N GLN A 365 7.48 -4.54 10.46
CA GLN A 365 6.37 -3.79 11.05
C GLN A 365 5.91 -4.44 12.36
N TRP A 366 5.88 -3.69 13.45
CA TRP A 366 5.38 -4.18 14.73
C TRP A 366 3.90 -4.58 14.64
N GLY A 367 3.61 -5.77 15.20
CA GLY A 367 2.28 -6.37 15.12
C GLY A 367 1.95 -7.06 13.76
N CYS A 368 2.87 -7.03 12.80
CA CYS A 368 2.72 -7.77 11.55
C CYS A 368 3.38 -9.15 11.64
N LYS A 369 2.58 -10.21 11.76
CA LYS A 369 3.11 -11.57 11.86
C LYS A 369 3.86 -12.01 10.60
N GLN A 370 3.39 -11.59 9.42
CA GLN A 370 3.99 -11.97 8.16
C GLN A 370 5.43 -11.45 8.04
N THR A 371 5.66 -10.17 8.32
CA THR A 371 6.99 -9.59 8.21
C THR A 371 7.92 -10.07 9.30
N MET A 372 7.46 -10.08 10.55
CA MET A 372 8.30 -10.52 11.67
C MET A 372 8.63 -12.01 11.59
N GLY A 373 7.66 -12.85 11.20
CA GLY A 373 7.86 -14.30 11.09
C GLY A 373 8.79 -14.71 9.96
N ALA A 374 8.81 -13.97 8.85
CA ALA A 374 9.64 -14.29 7.69
C ALA A 374 11.02 -13.58 7.68
N ALA A 375 11.26 -12.63 8.59
CA ALA A 375 12.41 -11.73 8.53
C ALA A 375 13.76 -12.46 8.40
N GLN A 376 14.02 -13.44 9.26
CA GLN A 376 15.28 -14.16 9.26
C GLN A 376 15.44 -15.09 8.05
N LEU A 377 14.34 -15.72 7.60
CA LEU A 377 14.34 -16.54 6.39
C LEU A 377 14.68 -15.69 5.16
N PHE A 378 14.05 -14.54 5.04
CA PHE A 378 14.29 -13.58 3.97
C PHE A 378 15.75 -13.10 3.97
N LYS A 379 16.25 -12.63 5.14
CA LYS A 379 17.63 -12.18 5.28
C LYS A 379 18.62 -13.26 4.87
N SER A 380 18.52 -14.46 5.46
CA SER A 380 19.47 -15.54 5.20
C SER A 380 19.49 -15.97 3.74
N ALA A 381 18.32 -15.97 3.07
CA ALA A 381 18.22 -16.36 1.67
C ALA A 381 18.89 -15.33 0.74
N LEU A 382 18.65 -14.03 0.98
CA LEU A 382 19.25 -12.97 0.15
C LEU A 382 20.77 -12.86 0.39
N GLU A 383 21.22 -12.96 1.64
CA GLU A 383 22.64 -12.91 1.98
C GLU A 383 23.41 -14.10 1.39
N ALA A 384 22.80 -15.28 1.29
CA ALA A 384 23.38 -16.44 0.62
C ALA A 384 23.63 -16.19 -0.88
N GLU A 385 22.84 -15.33 -1.51
CA GLU A 385 22.98 -14.89 -2.90
C GLU A 385 23.86 -13.62 -3.05
N GLY A 386 24.48 -13.15 -1.95
CA GLY A 386 25.42 -12.01 -1.95
C GLY A 386 24.79 -10.64 -1.74
N TYR A 387 23.48 -10.54 -1.49
CA TYR A 387 22.78 -9.28 -1.22
C TYR A 387 22.72 -8.99 0.29
N PRO A 388 23.44 -7.97 0.79
CA PRO A 388 23.34 -7.57 2.20
C PRO A 388 21.92 -7.13 2.57
N VAL A 389 21.46 -7.54 3.76
CA VAL A 389 20.11 -7.23 4.24
C VAL A 389 20.14 -6.57 5.61
N LEU A 390 19.61 -5.36 5.71
CA LEU A 390 19.30 -4.71 6.98
C LEU A 390 17.88 -5.11 7.41
N LEU A 391 17.73 -5.80 8.53
CA LEU A 391 16.44 -5.92 9.20
C LEU A 391 16.22 -4.66 10.04
N LEU A 392 15.22 -3.87 9.72
CA LEU A 392 14.84 -2.65 10.43
C LEU A 392 13.47 -2.84 11.05
N ASP A 393 13.39 -2.94 12.36
CA ASP A 393 12.13 -3.11 13.09
C ASP A 393 11.59 -1.77 13.60
N GLY A 394 10.26 -1.62 13.57
CA GLY A 394 9.61 -0.40 13.99
C GLY A 394 8.11 -0.37 13.68
N ASP A 395 7.54 0.80 13.83
CA ASP A 395 6.14 1.06 13.49
C ASP A 395 6.07 2.04 12.30
N GLY A 396 5.43 1.64 11.22
CA GLY A 396 5.27 2.45 10.01
C GLY A 396 4.07 3.41 10.07
N CYS A 397 3.27 3.38 11.14
CA CYS A 397 2.07 4.19 11.28
C CYS A 397 2.03 5.00 12.59
N ASP A 398 2.22 4.38 13.75
CA ASP A 398 2.12 5.05 15.04
C ASP A 398 3.39 5.82 15.38
N ARG A 399 3.33 7.15 15.35
CA ARG A 399 4.44 8.04 15.72
C ARG A 399 4.87 7.91 17.17
N ALA A 400 4.01 7.41 18.07
CA ALA A 400 4.39 7.18 19.47
C ALA A 400 5.46 6.08 19.61
N ASN A 401 5.56 5.20 18.62
CA ASN A 401 6.49 4.07 18.58
C ASN A 401 7.76 4.39 17.76
N THR A 402 8.00 5.65 17.41
CA THR A 402 9.16 6.05 16.60
C THR A 402 10.44 6.02 17.43
N MET A 403 11.48 5.39 16.88
CA MET A 403 12.81 5.28 17.49
C MET A 403 13.87 5.88 16.56
N ASP A 404 13.74 7.17 16.25
CA ASP A 404 14.54 7.87 15.22
C ASP A 404 16.05 7.67 15.39
N GLY A 405 16.59 7.77 16.61
CA GLY A 405 18.01 7.58 16.86
C GLY A 405 18.51 6.17 16.54
N GLN A 406 17.72 5.14 16.88
CA GLN A 406 18.06 3.74 16.56
C GLN A 406 17.97 3.50 15.04
N THR A 407 16.90 3.99 14.40
CA THR A 407 16.71 3.89 12.95
C THR A 407 17.86 4.56 12.21
N ALA A 408 18.25 5.79 12.61
CA ALA A 408 19.38 6.53 12.05
C ALA A 408 20.67 5.70 12.12
N THR A 409 21.06 5.29 13.34
CA THR A 409 22.32 4.57 13.57
C THR A 409 22.42 3.29 12.74
N ARG A 410 21.34 2.51 12.68
CA ARG A 410 21.32 1.22 11.94
C ARG A 410 21.36 1.44 10.44
N LEU A 411 20.62 2.45 9.94
CA LEU A 411 20.61 2.76 8.52
C LEU A 411 21.95 3.33 8.07
N ASP A 412 22.56 4.25 8.85
CA ASP A 412 23.89 4.80 8.56
C ASP A 412 24.97 3.73 8.49
N ALA A 413 25.05 2.84 9.50
CA ALA A 413 26.01 1.75 9.49
C ALA A 413 25.83 0.81 8.30
N PHE A 414 24.59 0.57 7.88
CA PHE A 414 24.31 -0.27 6.70
C PHE A 414 24.75 0.41 5.40
N LEU A 415 24.48 1.69 5.24
CA LEU A 415 24.89 2.47 4.07
C LEU A 415 26.41 2.59 3.98
N GLU A 416 27.09 2.89 5.08
CA GLU A 416 28.56 2.93 5.15
C GLU A 416 29.19 1.59 4.73
N MET A 417 28.62 0.47 5.20
CA MET A 417 29.08 -0.88 4.80
C MET A 417 28.92 -1.09 3.30
N LEU A 418 27.80 -0.65 2.68
CA LEU A 418 27.58 -0.81 1.26
C LEU A 418 28.54 0.08 0.43
N HIS A 419 28.80 1.31 0.85
CA HIS A 419 29.76 2.22 0.21
C HIS A 419 31.18 1.63 0.25
N SER A 420 31.62 1.13 1.40
CA SER A 420 32.92 0.51 1.54
C SER A 420 33.09 -0.73 0.66
N LYS A 421 32.03 -1.51 0.48
CA LYS A 421 32.02 -2.67 -0.44
C LYS A 421 32.16 -2.23 -1.91
N GLN A 422 31.51 -1.16 -2.31
CA GLN A 422 31.61 -0.61 -3.68
C GLN A 422 33.00 -0.07 -3.96
N GLU A 423 33.61 0.68 -3.04
CA GLU A 423 34.98 1.21 -3.15
C GLU A 423 36.02 0.09 -3.29
N ALA A 424 35.82 -1.04 -2.61
CA ALA A 424 36.71 -2.20 -2.69
C ALA A 424 36.65 -2.95 -4.02
N LEU A 425 35.62 -2.72 -4.83
CA LEU A 425 35.40 -3.36 -6.16
C LEU A 425 35.93 -2.50 -7.33
N VAL A 426 36.28 -1.24 -7.08
CA VAL A 426 36.88 -0.30 -8.06
C VAL A 426 38.40 -0.30 -7.90
#